data_0900646b5b2c69b69d77a1d055e913a7
#
_entry.id   0900646b5b2c69b69d77a1d055e913a7
#
_cell.length_a   1.000
_cell.length_b   1.000
_cell.length_c   1.000
_cell.angle_alpha   90.00
_cell.angle_beta   90.00
_cell.angle_gamma   90.00
#
_symmetry.space_group_name_H-M   'P 1'
#
loop_
_entity.id
_entity.type
_entity.pdbx_description
1 polymer ?
#
loop_
_entity_poly.entity_id
_entity_poly.type
_entity_poly.pdbx_seq_one_letter_code
_entity_poly.pdbx_strand_id
1 'polypeptide(L)'
;MSDLTYFLGIIFALLAGIVVYIGALIQKSVINKHSNDPKFIRNLVKSPIWFMGLLLQIVIGGLVFYFIAIIFIGPALVPGLMSAGLIVLALGSVKILKETLGKEEVIGILAMIAGITLLGFSELSFDVSTFNILDYGFIFRIIVFTILVLSLAIVFEILRRKYTKDKGLIMAVEAGLILSLNTVWASPGTTVVVHVVNGIIIEDEIIFGIIIGIILLLIVAIGIIIGQISLKYGQANILVPLTSVPIQTIPIIAFFVIFLSTPPNILSVIFMIIGFTLIIISSFLLTKRQAKLEKIEK
;
A
#
# COMPACT_ATOMS: atom_id res chain seq x y z
N MET A 1 12.16 -19.78 -18.39
CA MET A 1 11.98 -18.38 -18.83
C MET A 1 13.29 -17.92 -19.44
N SER A 2 13.26 -17.18 -20.57
CA SER A 2 14.50 -16.60 -21.10
C SER A 2 14.96 -15.47 -20.17
N ASP A 3 16.30 -15.28 -20.06
CA ASP A 3 16.87 -14.20 -19.22
C ASP A 3 16.31 -12.83 -19.61
N LEU A 4 15.95 -12.65 -20.88
CA LEU A 4 15.34 -11.44 -21.41
C LEU A 4 13.94 -11.15 -20.78
N THR A 5 13.08 -12.17 -20.65
CA THR A 5 11.73 -11.99 -20.08
C THR A 5 11.80 -11.64 -18.59
N TYR A 6 12.74 -12.26 -17.86
CA TYR A 6 12.98 -11.93 -16.46
C TYR A 6 13.46 -10.48 -16.28
N PHE A 7 14.40 -10.05 -17.11
CA PHE A 7 14.92 -8.68 -17.08
C PHE A 7 13.84 -7.65 -17.43
N LEU A 8 12.98 -7.92 -18.41
CA LEU A 8 11.82 -7.07 -18.73
C LEU A 8 10.87 -6.95 -17.53
N GLY A 9 10.61 -8.03 -16.80
CA GLY A 9 9.79 -8.00 -15.59
C GLY A 9 10.35 -7.06 -14.51
N ILE A 10 11.67 -7.08 -14.29
CA ILE A 10 12.34 -6.15 -13.38
C ILE A 10 12.14 -4.69 -13.81
N ILE A 11 12.34 -4.40 -15.11
CA ILE A 11 12.14 -3.04 -15.65
C ILE A 11 10.71 -2.58 -15.43
N PHE A 12 9.70 -3.41 -15.74
CA PHE A 12 8.30 -3.04 -15.53
C PHE A 12 7.95 -2.84 -14.05
N ALA A 13 8.51 -3.63 -13.13
CA ALA A 13 8.32 -3.44 -11.70
C ALA A 13 8.92 -2.11 -11.21
N LEU A 14 10.12 -1.75 -11.66
CA LEU A 14 10.74 -0.46 -11.35
C LEU A 14 9.93 0.71 -11.94
N LEU A 15 9.48 0.59 -13.21
CA LEU A 15 8.63 1.61 -13.84
C LEU A 15 7.30 1.77 -13.12
N ALA A 16 6.68 0.67 -12.67
CA ALA A 16 5.47 0.71 -11.87
C ALA A 16 5.67 1.57 -10.61
N GLY A 17 6.74 1.33 -9.85
CA GLY A 17 7.09 2.13 -8.67
C GLY A 17 7.33 3.59 -9.01
N ILE A 18 8.13 3.89 -10.02
CA ILE A 18 8.42 5.26 -10.46
C ILE A 18 7.13 6.01 -10.78
N VAL A 19 6.23 5.42 -11.60
CA VAL A 19 5.00 6.06 -12.05
C VAL A 19 4.01 6.25 -10.89
N VAL A 20 3.89 5.27 -9.99
CA VAL A 20 3.07 5.39 -8.78
C VAL A 20 3.48 6.59 -7.93
N TYR A 21 4.77 6.76 -7.69
CA TYR A 21 5.25 7.86 -6.84
C TYR A 21 5.31 9.21 -7.54
N ILE A 22 5.48 9.24 -8.87
CA ILE A 22 5.24 10.47 -9.66
C ILE A 22 3.78 10.91 -9.52
N GLY A 23 2.83 9.97 -9.64
CA GLY A 23 1.41 10.25 -9.42
C GLY A 23 1.14 10.85 -8.03
N ALA A 24 1.75 10.29 -6.99
CA ALA A 24 1.64 10.80 -5.62
C ALA A 24 2.22 12.23 -5.47
N LEU A 25 3.36 12.54 -6.11
CA LEU A 25 3.94 13.88 -6.13
C LEU A 25 3.03 14.90 -6.81
N ILE A 26 2.44 14.54 -7.96
CA ILE A 26 1.47 15.39 -8.67
C ILE A 26 0.26 15.67 -7.78
N GLN A 27 -0.31 14.64 -7.16
CA GLN A 27 -1.43 14.80 -6.23
C GLN A 27 -1.08 15.73 -5.06
N LYS A 28 0.07 15.51 -4.42
CA LYS A 28 0.54 16.34 -3.30
C LYS A 28 0.76 17.80 -3.73
N SER A 29 1.23 18.06 -4.94
CA SER A 29 1.40 19.43 -5.46
C SER A 29 0.07 20.19 -5.53
N VAL A 30 -1.02 19.50 -5.91
CA VAL A 30 -2.36 20.06 -5.95
C VAL A 30 -2.93 20.22 -4.53
N ILE A 31 -2.68 19.24 -3.64
CA ILE A 31 -3.07 19.34 -2.23
C ILE A 31 -2.48 20.59 -1.57
N ASN A 32 -1.18 20.85 -1.80
CA ASN A 32 -0.51 22.03 -1.24
C ASN A 32 -1.15 23.34 -1.72
N LYS A 33 -1.62 23.39 -2.98
CA LYS A 33 -2.30 24.58 -3.51
C LYS A 33 -3.68 24.82 -2.89
N HIS A 34 -4.39 23.77 -2.49
CA HIS A 34 -5.76 23.85 -1.96
C HIS A 34 -5.85 23.57 -0.46
N SER A 35 -4.71 23.52 0.25
CA SER A 35 -4.65 23.11 1.67
C SER A 35 -5.52 23.96 2.59
N ASN A 36 -5.72 25.25 2.28
CA ASN A 36 -6.50 26.19 3.09
C ASN A 36 -7.97 26.35 2.61
N ASP A 37 -8.38 25.64 1.56
CA ASP A 37 -9.72 25.78 1.00
C ASP A 37 -10.78 25.14 1.89
N PRO A 38 -11.90 25.83 2.19
CA PRO A 38 -13.01 25.27 2.97
C PRO A 38 -13.65 24.05 2.29
N LYS A 39 -13.61 23.98 0.96
CA LYS A 39 -14.14 22.89 0.12
C LYS A 39 -13.03 22.00 -0.44
N PHE A 40 -12.00 21.71 0.37
CA PHE A 40 -10.80 20.99 -0.01
C PHE A 40 -11.05 19.77 -0.89
N ILE A 41 -11.81 18.76 -0.42
CA ILE A 41 -12.06 17.52 -1.15
C ILE A 41 -12.77 17.79 -2.49
N ARG A 42 -13.77 18.69 -2.50
CA ARG A 42 -14.49 19.04 -3.72
C ARG A 42 -13.59 19.67 -4.78
N ASN A 43 -12.64 20.50 -4.34
CA ASN A 43 -11.71 21.19 -5.25
C ASN A 43 -10.64 20.22 -5.77
N LEU A 44 -10.19 19.27 -4.95
CA LEU A 44 -9.30 18.18 -5.40
C LEU A 44 -9.93 17.35 -6.50
N VAL A 45 -11.13 16.81 -6.28
CA VAL A 45 -11.83 15.95 -7.26
C VAL A 45 -12.12 16.68 -8.57
N LYS A 46 -12.29 18.01 -8.54
CA LYS A 46 -12.47 18.83 -9.73
C LYS A 46 -11.16 19.19 -10.44
N SER A 47 -10.01 18.95 -9.83
CA SER A 47 -8.72 19.28 -10.43
C SER A 47 -8.31 18.21 -11.45
N PRO A 48 -8.20 18.55 -12.75
CA PRO A 48 -7.75 17.58 -13.76
C PRO A 48 -6.31 17.10 -13.50
N ILE A 49 -5.45 17.95 -12.93
CA ILE A 49 -4.07 17.60 -12.59
C ILE A 49 -4.04 16.57 -11.47
N TRP A 50 -4.89 16.71 -10.43
CA TRP A 50 -5.00 15.73 -9.36
C TRP A 50 -5.51 14.40 -9.91
N PHE A 51 -6.52 14.43 -10.77
CA PHE A 51 -7.08 13.24 -11.40
C PHE A 51 -6.06 12.55 -12.31
N MET A 52 -5.25 13.30 -13.06
CA MET A 52 -4.12 12.75 -13.83
C MET A 52 -3.10 12.04 -12.92
N GLY A 53 -2.74 12.65 -11.78
CA GLY A 53 -1.89 11.99 -10.78
C GLY A 53 -2.49 10.69 -10.26
N LEU A 54 -3.81 10.66 -10.04
CA LEU A 54 -4.53 9.47 -9.61
C LEU A 54 -4.53 8.36 -10.69
N LEU A 55 -4.76 8.72 -11.95
CA LEU A 55 -4.69 7.79 -13.08
C LEU A 55 -3.28 7.20 -13.25
N LEU A 56 -2.25 8.03 -13.16
CA LEU A 56 -0.86 7.56 -13.19
C LEU A 56 -0.60 6.57 -12.06
N GLN A 57 -1.02 6.89 -10.85
CA GLN A 57 -0.78 6.05 -9.68
C GLN A 57 -1.53 4.71 -9.74
N ILE A 58 -2.82 4.73 -10.02
CA ILE A 58 -3.68 3.54 -9.95
C ILE A 58 -3.66 2.77 -11.26
N VAL A 59 -3.88 3.43 -12.40
CA VAL A 59 -4.08 2.74 -13.67
C VAL A 59 -2.74 2.37 -14.29
N ILE A 60 -1.86 3.34 -14.53
CA ILE A 60 -0.63 3.07 -15.28
C ILE A 60 0.39 2.32 -14.41
N GLY A 61 0.71 2.83 -13.22
CA GLY A 61 1.65 2.20 -12.31
C GLY A 61 1.07 0.99 -11.59
N GLY A 62 -0.09 1.16 -10.94
CA GLY A 62 -0.70 0.15 -10.08
C GLY A 62 -1.42 -0.99 -10.82
N LEU A 63 -1.90 -0.79 -12.05
CA LEU A 63 -2.49 -1.86 -12.85
C LEU A 63 -1.57 -2.27 -14.00
N VAL A 64 -1.34 -1.41 -14.99
CA VAL A 64 -0.68 -1.83 -16.24
C VAL A 64 0.73 -2.37 -15.98
N PHE A 65 1.62 -1.54 -15.44
CA PHE A 65 3.02 -1.97 -15.24
C PHE A 65 3.16 -3.03 -14.16
N TYR A 66 2.36 -2.97 -13.10
CA TYR A 66 2.33 -3.97 -12.05
C TYR A 66 1.93 -5.35 -12.56
N PHE A 67 0.85 -5.47 -13.34
CA PHE A 67 0.41 -6.75 -13.90
C PHE A 67 1.40 -7.29 -14.93
N ILE A 68 1.97 -6.43 -15.80
CA ILE A 68 3.01 -6.86 -16.73
C ILE A 68 4.22 -7.44 -15.96
N ALA A 69 4.64 -6.77 -14.89
CA ALA A 69 5.75 -7.25 -14.06
C ALA A 69 5.42 -8.62 -13.44
N ILE A 70 4.22 -8.80 -12.88
CA ILE A 70 3.78 -10.08 -12.28
C ILE A 70 3.82 -11.22 -13.30
N ILE A 71 3.38 -10.99 -14.54
CA ILE A 71 3.40 -12.00 -15.59
C ILE A 71 4.82 -12.49 -15.85
N PHE A 72 5.81 -11.60 -15.77
CA PHE A 72 7.20 -11.95 -16.10
C PHE A 72 8.02 -12.47 -14.91
N ILE A 73 7.84 -11.96 -13.70
CA ILE A 73 8.70 -12.30 -12.54
C ILE A 73 7.93 -12.83 -11.32
N GLY A 74 6.60 -12.96 -11.45
CA GLY A 74 5.75 -13.39 -10.35
C GLY A 74 5.48 -12.29 -9.32
N PRO A 75 4.48 -12.49 -8.46
CA PRO A 75 4.00 -11.45 -7.53
C PRO A 75 4.95 -11.17 -6.35
N ALA A 76 5.81 -12.11 -5.99
CA ALA A 76 6.63 -12.02 -4.77
C ALA A 76 7.66 -10.87 -4.81
N LEU A 77 8.34 -10.68 -5.95
CA LEU A 77 9.43 -9.70 -6.10
C LEU A 77 8.93 -8.30 -6.47
N VAL A 78 7.75 -8.19 -7.11
CA VAL A 78 7.26 -6.94 -7.68
C VAL A 78 7.11 -5.84 -6.64
N PRO A 79 6.50 -6.03 -5.43
CA PRO A 79 6.39 -4.99 -4.43
C PRO A 79 7.74 -4.46 -3.95
N GLY A 80 8.73 -5.36 -3.79
CA GLY A 80 10.10 -4.99 -3.41
C GLY A 80 10.75 -4.05 -4.43
N LEU A 81 10.69 -4.41 -5.72
CA LEU A 81 11.23 -3.61 -6.80
C LEU A 81 10.49 -2.28 -6.97
N MET A 82 9.16 -2.28 -6.85
CA MET A 82 8.36 -1.06 -6.88
C MET A 82 8.72 -0.09 -5.75
N SER A 83 9.12 -0.58 -4.59
CA SER A 83 9.50 0.25 -3.44
C SER A 83 10.71 1.14 -3.74
N ALA A 84 11.55 0.80 -4.73
CA ALA A 84 12.63 1.68 -5.21
C ALA A 84 12.09 3.04 -5.72
N GLY A 85 10.84 3.12 -6.14
CA GLY A 85 10.17 4.37 -6.50
C GLY A 85 10.04 5.36 -5.33
N LEU A 86 10.20 4.94 -4.07
CA LEU A 86 10.32 5.83 -2.91
C LEU A 86 11.51 6.80 -3.04
N ILE A 87 12.56 6.41 -3.76
CA ILE A 87 13.68 7.31 -4.08
C ILE A 87 13.17 8.47 -4.95
N VAL A 88 12.33 8.17 -5.94
CA VAL A 88 11.72 9.19 -6.81
C VAL A 88 10.81 10.10 -6.00
N LEU A 89 10.04 9.56 -5.06
CA LEU A 89 9.25 10.37 -4.14
C LEU A 89 10.12 11.30 -3.30
N ALA A 90 11.20 10.78 -2.70
CA ALA A 90 12.10 11.56 -1.88
C ALA A 90 12.78 12.72 -2.66
N LEU A 91 13.32 12.42 -3.84
CA LEU A 91 13.95 13.42 -4.69
C LEU A 91 12.94 14.42 -5.25
N GLY A 92 11.77 13.94 -5.67
CA GLY A 92 10.67 14.75 -6.19
C GLY A 92 10.06 15.66 -5.12
N SER A 93 9.94 15.18 -3.89
CA SER A 93 9.43 15.99 -2.78
C SER A 93 10.33 17.21 -2.52
N VAL A 94 11.65 17.05 -2.58
CA VAL A 94 12.59 18.16 -2.44
C VAL A 94 12.51 19.11 -3.64
N LYS A 95 12.55 18.58 -4.87
CA LYS A 95 12.63 19.41 -6.08
C LYS A 95 11.32 20.10 -6.43
N ILE A 96 10.20 19.37 -6.34
CA ILE A 96 8.87 19.80 -6.81
C ILE A 96 8.07 20.43 -5.68
N LEU A 97 8.03 19.75 -4.51
CA LEU A 97 7.20 20.17 -3.39
C LEU A 97 7.92 21.12 -2.45
N LYS A 98 9.26 21.29 -2.62
CA LYS A 98 10.12 22.10 -1.74
C LYS A 98 10.15 21.58 -0.29
N GLU A 99 9.89 20.28 -0.10
CA GLU A 99 10.00 19.64 1.20
C GLU A 99 11.46 19.48 1.63
N THR A 100 11.72 19.41 2.92
CA THR A 100 13.08 19.16 3.44
C THR A 100 13.36 17.67 3.49
N LEU A 101 14.59 17.26 3.21
CA LEU A 101 15.03 15.88 3.33
C LEU A 101 16.21 15.79 4.31
N GLY A 102 15.97 15.24 5.48
CA GLY A 102 16.98 15.05 6.50
C GLY A 102 17.63 13.67 6.47
N LYS A 103 18.71 13.47 7.21
CA LYS A 103 19.41 12.17 7.28
C LYS A 103 18.50 11.05 7.83
N GLU A 104 17.65 11.37 8.81
CA GLU A 104 16.72 10.39 9.41
C GLU A 104 15.70 9.89 8.38
N GLU A 105 15.23 10.77 7.47
CA GLU A 105 14.31 10.42 6.38
C GLU A 105 14.98 9.54 5.33
N VAL A 106 16.21 9.89 4.93
CA VAL A 106 16.97 9.08 3.95
C VAL A 106 17.19 7.66 4.48
N ILE A 107 17.63 7.52 5.73
CA ILE A 107 17.85 6.23 6.37
C ILE A 107 16.52 5.48 6.50
N GLY A 108 15.44 6.16 6.89
CA GLY A 108 14.09 5.58 6.99
C GLY A 108 13.60 5.05 5.65
N ILE A 109 13.70 5.83 4.58
CA ILE A 109 13.30 5.42 3.23
C ILE A 109 14.11 4.23 2.73
N LEU A 110 15.43 4.25 2.93
CA LEU A 110 16.30 3.12 2.54
C LEU A 110 15.98 1.85 3.34
N ALA A 111 15.72 1.97 4.64
CA ALA A 111 15.28 0.85 5.46
C ALA A 111 13.91 0.31 5.01
N MET A 112 12.97 1.19 4.60
CA MET A 112 11.67 0.79 4.04
C MET A 112 11.85 -0.01 2.76
N ILE A 113 12.66 0.49 1.82
CA ILE A 113 12.95 -0.19 0.56
C ILE A 113 13.56 -1.57 0.82
N ALA A 114 14.60 -1.64 1.65
CA ALA A 114 15.24 -2.90 2.00
C ALA A 114 14.25 -3.87 2.68
N GLY A 115 13.43 -3.38 3.60
CA GLY A 115 12.42 -4.18 4.30
C GLY A 115 11.39 -4.77 3.35
N ILE A 116 10.79 -3.96 2.46
CA ILE A 116 9.79 -4.43 1.47
C ILE A 116 10.43 -5.41 0.49
N THR A 117 11.67 -5.16 0.05
CA THR A 117 12.41 -6.07 -0.84
C THR A 117 12.65 -7.43 -0.18
N LEU A 118 13.05 -7.47 1.09
CA LEU A 118 13.23 -8.71 1.84
C LEU A 118 11.90 -9.45 2.05
N LEU A 119 10.79 -8.73 2.28
CA LEU A 119 9.47 -9.36 2.31
C LEU A 119 9.09 -9.98 0.96
N GLY A 120 9.45 -9.35 -0.16
CA GLY A 120 9.30 -9.95 -1.47
C GLY A 120 10.09 -11.26 -1.63
N PHE A 121 11.33 -11.30 -1.16
CA PHE A 121 12.16 -12.50 -1.16
C PHE A 121 11.70 -13.59 -0.17
N SER A 122 10.84 -13.26 0.79
CA SER A 122 10.29 -14.26 1.72
C SER A 122 9.29 -15.21 1.06
N GLU A 123 8.82 -14.92 -0.16
CA GLU A 123 7.92 -15.76 -0.96
C GLU A 123 6.68 -16.21 -0.18
N LEU A 124 6.16 -15.36 0.69
CA LEU A 124 4.93 -15.63 1.45
C LEU A 124 3.73 -15.59 0.48
N SER A 125 3.44 -16.73 -0.11
CA SER A 125 2.33 -16.91 -1.05
C SER A 125 1.56 -18.17 -0.71
N PHE A 126 0.31 -18.24 -1.12
CA PHE A 126 -0.51 -19.44 -1.05
C PHE A 126 -1.06 -19.75 -2.45
N ASP A 127 -1.36 -21.01 -2.68
CA ASP A 127 -1.90 -21.45 -3.96
C ASP A 127 -3.36 -21.01 -4.09
N VAL A 128 -3.56 -19.97 -4.91
CA VAL A 128 -4.88 -19.38 -5.16
C VAL A 128 -5.80 -20.37 -5.92
N SER A 129 -5.23 -21.28 -6.73
CA SER A 129 -6.00 -22.19 -7.58
C SER A 129 -6.64 -23.36 -6.80
N THR A 130 -6.09 -23.71 -5.63
CA THR A 130 -6.57 -24.83 -4.80
C THR A 130 -7.39 -24.36 -3.60
N PHE A 131 -7.52 -23.06 -3.41
CA PHE A 131 -8.13 -22.48 -2.23
C PHE A 131 -9.66 -22.43 -2.33
N ASN A 132 -10.35 -23.06 -1.38
CA ASN A 132 -11.81 -23.00 -1.32
C ASN A 132 -12.27 -21.70 -0.63
N ILE A 133 -12.69 -20.73 -1.44
CA ILE A 133 -13.14 -19.42 -0.96
C ILE A 133 -14.53 -19.43 -0.32
N LEU A 134 -15.33 -20.48 -0.56
CA LEU A 134 -16.66 -20.66 0.02
C LEU A 134 -16.64 -21.46 1.33
N ASP A 135 -15.44 -21.86 1.82
CA ASP A 135 -15.31 -22.50 3.12
C ASP A 135 -15.77 -21.58 4.25
N TYR A 136 -16.72 -22.05 5.07
CA TYR A 136 -17.25 -21.27 6.20
C TYR A 136 -16.16 -20.81 7.18
N GLY A 137 -15.15 -21.64 7.41
CA GLY A 137 -14.03 -21.30 8.29
C GLY A 137 -13.18 -20.15 7.71
N PHE A 138 -12.96 -20.17 6.40
CA PHE A 138 -12.27 -19.07 5.71
C PHE A 138 -13.08 -17.77 5.76
N ILE A 139 -14.37 -17.83 5.39
CA ILE A 139 -15.27 -16.66 5.41
C ILE A 139 -15.33 -16.06 6.81
N PHE A 140 -15.46 -16.89 7.84
CA PHE A 140 -15.46 -16.42 9.23
C PHE A 140 -14.14 -15.72 9.59
N ARG A 141 -12.98 -16.31 9.27
CA ARG A 141 -11.67 -15.73 9.58
C ARG A 141 -11.46 -14.40 8.88
N ILE A 142 -11.79 -14.28 7.58
CA ILE A 142 -11.59 -13.02 6.84
C ILE A 142 -12.51 -11.91 7.35
N ILE A 143 -13.75 -12.21 7.72
CA ILE A 143 -14.69 -11.25 8.29
C ILE A 143 -14.20 -10.77 9.67
N VAL A 144 -13.85 -11.70 10.57
CA VAL A 144 -13.33 -11.34 11.91
C VAL A 144 -12.07 -10.50 11.79
N PHE A 145 -11.14 -10.89 10.92
CA PHE A 145 -9.93 -10.14 10.68
C PHE A 145 -10.22 -8.73 10.14
N THR A 146 -11.15 -8.60 9.20
CA THR A 146 -11.58 -7.30 8.66
C THR A 146 -12.16 -6.41 9.76
N ILE A 147 -13.03 -6.97 10.62
CA ILE A 147 -13.59 -6.24 11.77
C ILE A 147 -12.49 -5.77 12.72
N LEU A 148 -11.49 -6.60 13.00
CA LEU A 148 -10.36 -6.23 13.86
C LEU A 148 -9.54 -5.09 13.25
N VAL A 149 -9.19 -5.15 11.97
CA VAL A 149 -8.44 -4.07 11.29
C VAL A 149 -9.25 -2.79 11.21
N LEU A 150 -10.56 -2.86 10.90
CA LEU A 150 -11.43 -1.69 10.89
C LEU A 150 -11.62 -1.11 12.30
N SER A 151 -11.72 -1.94 13.33
CA SER A 151 -11.77 -1.49 14.73
C SER A 151 -10.50 -0.74 15.10
N LEU A 152 -9.34 -1.24 14.66
CA LEU A 152 -8.07 -0.54 14.84
C LEU A 152 -8.05 0.80 14.10
N ALA A 153 -8.54 0.86 12.86
CA ALA A 153 -8.66 2.11 12.11
C ALA A 153 -9.58 3.12 12.83
N ILE A 154 -10.70 2.66 13.40
CA ILE A 154 -11.59 3.51 14.22
C ILE A 154 -10.87 4.05 15.46
N VAL A 155 -10.02 3.24 16.11
CA VAL A 155 -9.19 3.74 17.22
C VAL A 155 -8.27 4.87 16.75
N PHE A 156 -7.64 4.75 15.57
CA PHE A 156 -6.83 5.83 15.00
C PHE A 156 -7.66 7.07 14.66
N GLU A 157 -8.90 6.92 14.16
CA GLU A 157 -9.83 8.04 13.96
C GLU A 157 -10.16 8.77 15.28
N ILE A 158 -10.37 8.02 16.38
CA ILE A 158 -10.60 8.60 17.72
C ILE A 158 -9.34 9.33 18.21
N LEU A 159 -8.16 8.71 18.06
CA LEU A 159 -6.88 9.31 18.42
C LEU A 159 -6.63 10.61 17.64
N ARG A 160 -6.96 10.64 16.36
CA ARG A 160 -6.89 11.85 15.51
C ARG A 160 -7.69 13.03 16.06
N ARG A 161 -8.84 12.76 16.64
CA ARG A 161 -9.69 13.80 17.27
C ARG A 161 -9.07 14.33 18.56
N LYS A 162 -8.36 13.47 19.30
CA LYS A 162 -7.71 13.81 20.56
C LYS A 162 -6.35 14.48 20.36
N TYR A 163 -5.53 13.96 19.43
CA TYR A 163 -4.16 14.41 19.18
C TYR A 163 -4.09 15.23 17.89
N THR A 164 -4.40 16.54 18.01
CA THR A 164 -4.46 17.45 16.85
C THR A 164 -3.10 17.77 16.24
N LYS A 165 -2.00 17.59 16.99
CA LYS A 165 -0.63 17.86 16.54
C LYS A 165 -0.14 16.81 15.53
N ASP A 166 -0.44 15.53 15.76
CA ASP A 166 0.07 14.41 14.97
C ASP A 166 -0.96 13.93 13.93
N LYS A 167 -1.86 14.82 13.51
CA LYS A 167 -2.97 14.48 12.62
C LYS A 167 -2.53 13.78 11.34
N GLY A 168 -1.48 14.30 10.69
CA GLY A 168 -0.96 13.74 9.44
C GLY A 168 -0.46 12.30 9.61
N LEU A 169 0.31 12.06 10.69
CA LEU A 169 0.84 10.73 11.01
C LEU A 169 -0.27 9.72 11.32
N ILE A 170 -1.22 10.11 12.17
CA ILE A 170 -2.35 9.25 12.57
C ILE A 170 -3.17 8.86 11.33
N MET A 171 -3.51 9.84 10.47
CA MET A 171 -4.26 9.61 9.25
C MET A 171 -3.50 8.78 8.22
N ALA A 172 -2.17 8.91 8.13
CA ALA A 172 -1.36 8.09 7.23
C ALA A 172 -1.42 6.61 7.63
N VAL A 173 -1.30 6.31 8.94
CA VAL A 173 -1.45 4.95 9.47
C VAL A 173 -2.87 4.43 9.28
N GLU A 174 -3.89 5.24 9.58
CA GLU A 174 -5.30 4.91 9.37
C GLU A 174 -5.60 4.55 7.92
N ALA A 175 -5.15 5.38 6.97
CA ALA A 175 -5.28 5.11 5.54
C ALA A 175 -4.58 3.79 5.15
N GLY A 176 -3.38 3.55 5.69
CA GLY A 176 -2.64 2.31 5.46
C GLY A 176 -3.35 1.08 6.00
N LEU A 177 -3.98 1.16 7.18
CA LEU A 177 -4.79 0.07 7.75
C LEU A 177 -5.98 -0.27 6.84
N ILE A 178 -6.70 0.73 6.36
CA ILE A 178 -7.83 0.52 5.46
C ILE A 178 -7.34 -0.04 4.12
N LEU A 179 -6.30 0.54 3.52
CA LEU A 179 -5.74 0.08 2.24
C LEU A 179 -5.11 -1.32 2.33
N SER A 180 -4.63 -1.74 3.50
CA SER A 180 -4.10 -3.09 3.68
C SER A 180 -5.16 -4.18 3.47
N LEU A 181 -6.43 -3.89 3.79
CA LEU A 181 -7.54 -4.79 3.51
C LEU A 181 -7.76 -5.02 2.01
N ASN A 182 -7.30 -4.10 1.15
CA ASN A 182 -7.35 -4.32 -0.29
C ASN A 182 -6.56 -5.58 -0.70
N THR A 183 -5.36 -5.76 -0.18
CA THR A 183 -4.54 -6.95 -0.45
C THR A 183 -5.19 -8.22 0.11
N VAL A 184 -5.76 -8.14 1.30
CA VAL A 184 -6.45 -9.27 1.96
C VAL A 184 -7.66 -9.73 1.15
N TRP A 185 -8.53 -8.82 0.71
CA TRP A 185 -9.73 -9.13 -0.07
C TRP A 185 -9.45 -9.37 -1.56
N ALA A 186 -8.37 -8.82 -2.11
CA ALA A 186 -7.96 -9.12 -3.48
C ALA A 186 -7.57 -10.59 -3.65
N SER A 187 -7.03 -11.24 -2.63
CA SER A 187 -6.61 -12.64 -2.69
C SER A 187 -7.76 -13.59 -3.06
N PRO A 188 -8.90 -13.66 -2.34
CA PRO A 188 -10.03 -14.48 -2.76
C PRO A 188 -10.67 -13.99 -4.08
N GLY A 189 -10.63 -12.69 -4.36
CA GLY A 189 -11.07 -12.16 -5.66
C GLY A 189 -10.25 -12.72 -6.83
N THR A 190 -8.94 -12.88 -6.65
CA THR A 190 -8.07 -13.49 -7.65
C THR A 190 -8.43 -14.97 -7.90
N THR A 191 -8.81 -15.72 -6.86
CA THR A 191 -9.29 -17.11 -7.01
C THR A 191 -10.50 -17.18 -7.94
N VAL A 192 -11.51 -16.32 -7.72
CA VAL A 192 -12.69 -16.25 -8.61
C VAL A 192 -12.29 -15.97 -10.05
N VAL A 193 -11.41 -14.99 -10.27
CA VAL A 193 -10.94 -14.65 -11.63
C VAL A 193 -10.22 -15.83 -12.28
N VAL A 194 -9.34 -16.52 -11.54
CA VAL A 194 -8.61 -17.70 -12.05
C VAL A 194 -9.56 -18.84 -12.40
N HIS A 195 -10.57 -19.12 -11.59
CA HIS A 195 -11.58 -20.14 -11.89
C HIS A 195 -12.35 -19.80 -13.16
N VAL A 196 -12.86 -18.56 -13.28
CA VAL A 196 -13.59 -18.10 -14.47
C VAL A 196 -12.74 -18.20 -15.74
N VAL A 197 -11.47 -17.77 -15.68
CA VAL A 197 -10.54 -17.84 -16.83
C VAL A 197 -10.27 -19.29 -17.25
N ASN A 198 -10.22 -20.22 -16.28
CA ASN A 198 -10.05 -21.67 -16.53
C ASN A 198 -11.37 -22.37 -16.95
N GLY A 199 -12.46 -21.64 -17.13
CA GLY A 199 -13.77 -22.18 -17.52
C GLY A 199 -14.53 -22.84 -16.37
N ILE A 200 -14.10 -22.70 -15.13
CA ILE A 200 -14.79 -23.18 -13.93
C ILE A 200 -15.78 -22.10 -13.50
N ILE A 201 -17.06 -22.31 -13.78
CA ILE A 201 -18.12 -21.35 -13.46
C ILE A 201 -18.96 -21.92 -12.32
N ILE A 202 -18.78 -21.37 -11.12
CA ILE A 202 -19.57 -21.68 -9.91
C ILE A 202 -20.35 -20.42 -9.57
N GLU A 203 -21.70 -20.49 -9.59
CA GLU A 203 -22.57 -19.31 -9.39
C GLU A 203 -22.30 -18.61 -8.05
N ASP A 204 -22.15 -19.37 -6.97
CA ASP A 204 -21.89 -18.83 -5.64
C ASP A 204 -20.54 -18.10 -5.57
N GLU A 205 -19.52 -18.58 -6.27
CA GLU A 205 -18.21 -17.91 -6.35
C GLU A 205 -18.31 -16.59 -7.12
N ILE A 206 -19.12 -16.55 -8.19
CA ILE A 206 -19.33 -15.31 -8.95
C ILE A 206 -20.02 -14.26 -8.09
N ILE A 207 -21.08 -14.67 -7.38
CA ILE A 207 -21.79 -13.77 -6.45
C ILE A 207 -20.83 -13.25 -5.39
N PHE A 208 -20.03 -14.13 -4.79
CA PHE A 208 -19.02 -13.76 -3.80
C PHE A 208 -17.96 -12.82 -4.40
N GLY A 209 -17.52 -13.06 -5.65
CA GLY A 209 -16.60 -12.20 -6.40
C GLY A 209 -17.15 -10.79 -6.64
N ILE A 210 -18.45 -10.66 -6.94
CA ILE A 210 -19.10 -9.34 -7.06
C ILE A 210 -19.09 -8.60 -5.72
N ILE A 211 -19.41 -9.30 -4.63
CA ILE A 211 -19.36 -8.74 -3.27
C ILE A 211 -17.93 -8.27 -2.94
N ILE A 212 -16.92 -9.09 -3.24
CA ILE A 212 -15.51 -8.73 -3.08
C ILE A 212 -15.19 -7.46 -3.88
N GLY A 213 -15.62 -7.39 -5.14
CA GLY A 213 -15.39 -6.21 -5.99
C GLY A 213 -15.96 -4.92 -5.38
N ILE A 214 -17.17 -4.98 -4.82
CA ILE A 214 -17.78 -3.84 -4.11
C ILE A 214 -16.97 -3.47 -2.86
N ILE A 215 -16.56 -4.45 -2.07
CA ILE A 215 -15.73 -4.24 -0.88
C ILE A 215 -14.40 -3.57 -1.26
N LEU A 216 -13.73 -4.04 -2.31
CA LEU A 216 -12.47 -3.47 -2.78
C LEU A 216 -12.63 -2.02 -3.22
N LEU A 217 -13.71 -1.69 -3.96
CA LEU A 217 -13.99 -0.32 -4.37
C LEU A 217 -14.18 0.61 -3.16
N LEU A 218 -14.93 0.16 -2.14
CA LEU A 218 -15.15 0.95 -0.92
C LEU A 218 -13.85 1.15 -0.13
N ILE A 219 -13.06 0.09 0.05
CA ILE A 219 -11.75 0.14 0.75
C ILE A 219 -10.84 1.15 0.05
N VAL A 220 -10.67 1.03 -1.27
CA VAL A 220 -9.80 1.91 -2.05
C VAL A 220 -10.28 3.35 -1.99
N ALA A 221 -11.59 3.60 -2.16
CA ALA A 221 -12.15 4.94 -2.11
C ALA A 221 -11.93 5.62 -0.74
N ILE A 222 -12.25 4.92 0.35
CA ILE A 222 -12.09 5.45 1.71
C ILE A 222 -10.60 5.64 2.03
N GLY A 223 -9.77 4.64 1.76
CA GLY A 223 -8.35 4.69 2.03
C GLY A 223 -7.63 5.81 1.27
N ILE A 224 -7.96 6.02 0.00
CA ILE A 224 -7.41 7.13 -0.80
C ILE A 224 -7.86 8.47 -0.20
N ILE A 225 -9.14 8.65 0.12
CA ILE A 225 -9.64 9.91 0.69
C ILE A 225 -8.88 10.27 1.97
N ILE A 226 -8.76 9.32 2.90
CA ILE A 226 -8.04 9.54 4.17
C ILE A 226 -6.56 9.81 3.90
N GLY A 227 -5.92 9.05 3.01
CA GLY A 227 -4.53 9.25 2.60
C GLY A 227 -4.29 10.63 1.98
N GLN A 228 -5.18 11.10 1.10
CA GLN A 228 -5.08 12.45 0.51
C GLN A 228 -5.27 13.54 1.56
N ILE A 229 -6.16 13.34 2.53
CA ILE A 229 -6.33 14.29 3.63
C ILE A 229 -5.09 14.27 4.54
N SER A 230 -4.47 13.12 4.79
CA SER A 230 -3.24 13.05 5.60
C SER A 230 -2.12 13.91 5.01
N LEU A 231 -1.95 13.87 3.68
CA LEU A 231 -0.95 14.65 2.96
C LEU A 231 -1.13 16.17 3.11
N LYS A 232 -2.31 16.64 3.53
CA LYS A 232 -2.54 18.06 3.87
C LYS A 232 -1.74 18.48 5.12
N TYR A 233 -1.47 17.54 6.04
CA TYR A 233 -0.93 17.82 7.36
C TYR A 233 0.54 17.47 7.53
N GLY A 234 1.26 17.06 6.47
CA GLY A 234 2.67 16.74 6.57
C GLY A 234 3.37 16.54 5.24
N GLN A 235 4.64 16.21 5.30
CA GLN A 235 5.48 16.02 4.10
C GLN A 235 5.22 14.67 3.42
N ALA A 236 5.21 14.65 2.08
CA ALA A 236 4.92 13.44 1.32
C ALA A 236 6.01 12.37 1.50
N ASN A 237 7.28 12.78 1.59
CA ASN A 237 8.43 11.90 1.80
C ASN A 237 8.40 11.16 3.15
N ILE A 238 7.52 11.56 4.08
CA ILE A 238 7.32 10.91 5.37
C ILE A 238 5.98 10.17 5.40
N LEU A 239 4.88 10.83 5.01
CA LEU A 239 3.55 10.28 5.17
C LEU A 239 3.25 9.14 4.20
N VAL A 240 3.78 9.20 2.96
CA VAL A 240 3.56 8.13 1.98
C VAL A 240 4.27 6.83 2.38
N PRO A 241 5.57 6.82 2.76
CA PRO A 241 6.18 5.61 3.31
C PRO A 241 5.48 5.11 4.58
N LEU A 242 5.03 6.01 5.46
CA LEU A 242 4.33 5.62 6.69
C LEU A 242 3.00 4.92 6.40
N THR A 243 2.25 5.37 5.39
CA THR A 243 1.03 4.67 4.91
C THR A 243 1.35 3.26 4.42
N SER A 244 2.53 3.04 3.85
CA SER A 244 2.96 1.73 3.37
C SER A 244 3.23 0.71 4.48
N VAL A 245 3.47 1.15 5.72
CA VAL A 245 3.75 0.25 6.86
C VAL A 245 2.61 -0.73 7.09
N PRO A 246 1.35 -0.31 7.35
CA PRO A 246 0.25 -1.26 7.50
C PRO A 246 -0.04 -2.04 6.20
N ILE A 247 0.10 -1.41 5.03
CA ILE A 247 -0.12 -2.07 3.73
C ILE A 247 0.79 -3.29 3.56
N GLN A 248 2.01 -3.25 4.08
CA GLN A 248 2.96 -4.35 3.99
C GLN A 248 2.87 -5.33 5.18
N THR A 249 2.51 -4.85 6.37
CA THR A 249 2.55 -5.70 7.58
C THR A 249 1.25 -6.48 7.81
N ILE A 250 0.09 -5.89 7.53
CA ILE A 250 -1.22 -6.55 7.74
C ILE A 250 -1.38 -7.82 6.88
N PRO A 251 -1.01 -7.84 5.57
CA PRO A 251 -1.08 -9.07 4.77
C PRO A 251 -0.21 -10.20 5.30
N ILE A 252 0.93 -9.91 5.96
CA ILE A 252 1.75 -10.94 6.61
C ILE A 252 0.98 -11.61 7.76
N ILE A 253 0.28 -10.82 8.58
CA ILE A 253 -0.56 -11.35 9.65
C ILE A 253 -1.70 -12.16 9.05
N ALA A 254 -2.33 -11.66 7.97
CA ALA A 254 -3.40 -12.36 7.26
C ALA A 254 -2.94 -13.71 6.70
N PHE A 255 -1.70 -13.81 6.20
CA PHE A 255 -1.10 -15.04 5.71
C PHE A 255 -1.16 -16.17 6.76
N PHE A 256 -0.86 -15.86 8.01
CA PHE A 256 -0.90 -16.83 9.11
C PHE A 256 -2.32 -17.06 9.65
N VAL A 257 -3.12 -16.00 9.81
CA VAL A 257 -4.39 -16.05 10.55
C VAL A 257 -5.57 -16.44 9.65
N ILE A 258 -5.63 -15.90 8.43
CA ILE A 258 -6.75 -16.16 7.51
C ILE A 258 -6.46 -17.38 6.65
N PHE A 259 -5.29 -17.38 5.99
CA PHE A 259 -4.93 -18.43 5.03
C PHE A 259 -4.31 -19.66 5.69
N LEU A 260 -3.96 -19.59 6.99
CA LEU A 260 -3.33 -20.67 7.77
C LEU A 260 -2.11 -21.28 7.05
N SER A 261 -1.41 -20.44 6.29
CA SER A 261 -0.27 -20.85 5.49
C SER A 261 1.02 -20.79 6.31
N THR A 262 1.98 -21.62 5.94
CA THR A 262 3.31 -21.65 6.56
C THR A 262 4.37 -21.16 5.57
N PRO A 263 5.41 -20.47 6.03
CA PRO A 263 6.52 -20.07 5.15
C PRO A 263 7.13 -21.30 4.46
N PRO A 264 7.53 -21.20 3.18
CA PRO A 264 8.00 -22.34 2.41
C PRO A 264 9.32 -22.95 2.93
N ASN A 265 10.17 -22.15 3.55
CA ASN A 265 11.45 -22.58 4.09
C ASN A 265 11.97 -21.66 5.19
N ILE A 266 13.06 -22.06 5.86
CA ILE A 266 13.68 -21.30 6.96
C ILE A 266 14.20 -19.92 6.49
N LEU A 267 14.70 -19.82 5.25
CA LEU A 267 15.20 -18.58 4.68
C LEU A 267 14.07 -17.56 4.48
N SER A 268 12.89 -18.01 4.10
CA SER A 268 11.67 -17.20 4.02
C SER A 268 11.31 -16.59 5.37
N VAL A 269 11.45 -17.37 6.46
CA VAL A 269 11.23 -16.87 7.84
C VAL A 269 12.24 -15.80 8.19
N ILE A 270 13.52 -16.02 7.87
CA ILE A 270 14.60 -15.06 8.14
C ILE A 270 14.34 -13.75 7.39
N PHE A 271 14.04 -13.82 6.09
CA PHE A 271 13.75 -12.63 5.28
C PHE A 271 12.51 -11.89 5.78
N MET A 272 11.45 -12.62 6.17
CA MET A 272 10.25 -12.06 6.77
C MET A 272 10.57 -11.28 8.05
N ILE A 273 11.32 -11.86 8.99
CA ILE A 273 11.66 -11.23 10.27
C ILE A 273 12.53 -10.00 10.06
N ILE A 274 13.58 -10.09 9.24
CA ILE A 274 14.46 -8.96 8.96
C ILE A 274 13.69 -7.86 8.22
N GLY A 275 12.91 -8.21 7.19
CA GLY A 275 12.11 -7.27 6.42
C GLY A 275 11.11 -6.51 7.29
N PHE A 276 10.38 -7.23 8.14
CA PHE A 276 9.44 -6.64 9.10
C PHE A 276 10.14 -5.70 10.09
N THR A 277 11.28 -6.10 10.63
CA THR A 277 12.08 -5.29 11.56
C THR A 277 12.54 -3.99 10.90
N LEU A 278 13.01 -4.04 9.65
CA LEU A 278 13.43 -2.85 8.90
C LEU A 278 12.26 -1.89 8.64
N ILE A 279 11.06 -2.39 8.35
CA ILE A 279 9.85 -1.57 8.17
C ILE A 279 9.48 -0.86 9.48
N ILE A 280 9.57 -1.55 10.62
CA ILE A 280 9.33 -0.93 11.94
C ILE A 280 10.37 0.16 12.23
N ILE A 281 11.65 -0.11 12.02
CA ILE A 281 12.73 0.89 12.20
C ILE A 281 12.48 2.10 11.30
N SER A 282 12.15 1.88 10.03
CA SER A 282 11.81 2.94 9.09
C SER A 282 10.65 3.80 9.59
N SER A 283 9.55 3.16 10.03
CA SER A 283 8.38 3.90 10.54
C SER A 283 8.71 4.77 11.73
N PHE A 284 9.55 4.27 12.64
CA PHE A 284 10.02 5.02 13.82
C PHE A 284 10.85 6.24 13.42
N LEU A 285 11.81 6.09 12.49
CA LEU A 285 12.66 7.19 12.01
C LEU A 285 11.83 8.28 11.33
N LEU A 286 10.90 7.90 10.47
CA LEU A 286 10.04 8.82 9.74
C LEU A 286 9.08 9.57 10.69
N THR A 287 8.46 8.86 11.63
CA THR A 287 7.59 9.47 12.65
C THR A 287 8.33 10.48 13.52
N LYS A 288 9.54 10.11 13.99
CA LYS A 288 10.39 10.99 14.79
C LYS A 288 10.74 12.28 14.02
N ARG A 289 10.99 12.16 12.73
CA ARG A 289 11.31 13.32 11.89
C ARG A 289 10.11 14.25 11.69
N GLN A 290 8.92 13.70 11.38
CA GLN A 290 7.68 14.49 11.27
C GLN A 290 7.41 15.27 12.55
N ALA A 291 7.54 14.63 13.71
CA ALA A 291 7.37 15.28 15.00
C ALA A 291 8.37 16.43 15.27
N LYS A 292 9.60 16.35 14.71
CA LYS A 292 10.57 17.46 14.75
C LYS A 292 10.13 18.63 13.86
N LEU A 293 9.66 18.35 12.63
CA LEU A 293 9.19 19.38 11.71
C LEU A 293 8.03 20.19 12.27
N GLU A 294 7.05 19.50 12.83
CA GLU A 294 5.88 20.15 13.46
C GLU A 294 6.22 21.03 14.67
N LYS A 295 7.40 20.82 15.30
CA LYS A 295 7.90 21.68 16.38
C LYS A 295 8.61 22.94 15.86
N ILE A 296 9.13 22.90 14.64
CA ILE A 296 9.87 24.03 14.04
C ILE A 296 8.90 25.03 13.39
N GLU A 297 7.73 24.55 12.90
CA GLU A 297 6.70 25.40 12.29
C GLU A 297 5.87 26.21 13.30
N LYS A 298 6.13 26.05 14.60
CA LYS A 298 5.56 26.83 15.73
C LYS A 298 6.53 27.86 16.28
#